data_3399be9e00fc698f62591f87ce087f46
#
_entry.id   3399be9e00fc698f62591f87ce087f46
#
_cell.length_a   1.000
_cell.length_b   1.000
_cell.length_c   1.000
_cell.angle_alpha   90.00
_cell.angle_beta   90.00
_cell.angle_gamma   90.00
#
_symmetry.space_group_name_H-M   'P 1'
#
loop_
_entity.id
_entity.type
_entity.pdbx_description
1 polymer ?
#
loop_
_entity_poly.entity_id
_entity_poly.type
_entity_poly.pdbx_seq_one_letter_code
_entity_poly.pdbx_strand_id
1 'polypeptide(L)'
;MRYGPLIGIALVLAPLALIAGCAQTGGSVYAVPIGEARKVLEGTGLPPLVFGSDEPEVAVRADGPSRIVWILRKDGAEMMRYVALLSPDGETSTHVSLDLVGATQGPFRDTAERLRQNGTIRHLYLVAMEERIASALERRPFDEATILPATAAAAAANIGRISQDMDRIAEADQRRERENIARAYREEAAGISR
;
A
#
# COMPACT_ATOMS: atom_id res chain seq x y z
N MET A 1 -6.93 70.49 42.52
CA MET A 1 -5.90 69.83 41.72
C MET A 1 -5.99 68.35 42.01
N ARG A 2 -6.56 67.54 41.09
CA ARG A 2 -6.74 66.12 41.25
C ARG A 2 -5.97 65.44 40.14
N TYR A 3 -4.97 64.68 40.46
CA TYR A 3 -4.21 63.80 39.53
C TYR A 3 -4.90 62.47 39.48
N GLY A 4 -5.36 62.06 38.30
CA GLY A 4 -5.85 60.66 38.02
C GLY A 4 -4.70 59.71 37.66
N PRO A 5 -4.80 58.43 38.02
CA PRO A 5 -3.75 57.48 37.70
C PRO A 5 -3.90 56.97 36.27
N LEU A 6 -2.80 56.97 35.51
CA LEU A 6 -2.64 56.34 34.21
C LEU A 6 -2.54 54.83 34.41
N ILE A 7 -3.54 54.10 33.85
CA ILE A 7 -3.54 52.63 33.76
C ILE A 7 -2.69 52.24 32.56
N GLY A 8 -1.49 51.71 32.86
CA GLY A 8 -0.62 51.13 31.84
C GLY A 8 -1.15 49.77 31.39
N ILE A 9 -1.57 49.66 30.14
CA ILE A 9 -1.93 48.37 29.49
C ILE A 9 -0.64 47.67 29.11
N ALA A 10 -0.27 46.63 29.84
CA ALA A 10 0.84 45.74 29.48
C ALA A 10 0.37 44.80 28.34
N LEU A 11 0.87 45.06 27.15
CA LEU A 11 0.69 44.20 25.98
C LEU A 11 1.57 42.96 26.14
N VAL A 12 0.98 41.84 26.52
CA VAL A 12 1.66 40.54 26.59
C VAL A 12 1.77 40.02 25.17
N LEU A 13 2.93 40.18 24.54
CA LEU A 13 3.31 39.49 23.30
C LEU A 13 3.61 38.02 23.64
N ALA A 14 2.68 37.14 23.37
CA ALA A 14 2.91 35.69 23.35
C ALA A 14 3.82 35.34 22.18
N PRO A 15 4.93 34.63 22.38
CA PRO A 15 5.71 34.12 21.27
C PRO A 15 4.91 33.04 20.55
N LEU A 16 4.53 33.26 19.27
CA LEU A 16 4.13 32.19 18.35
C LEU A 16 5.37 31.31 18.17
N ALA A 17 5.38 30.17 18.85
CA ALA A 17 6.29 29.09 18.51
C ALA A 17 5.95 28.57 17.11
N LEU A 18 6.75 28.97 16.12
CA LEU A 18 6.80 28.34 14.81
C LEU A 18 7.22 26.90 15.04
N ILE A 19 6.24 26.01 15.07
CA ILE A 19 6.47 24.57 14.91
C ILE A 19 6.97 24.40 13.49
N ALA A 20 8.29 24.37 13.33
CA ALA A 20 8.93 23.91 12.12
C ALA A 20 8.46 22.46 11.89
N GLY A 21 7.45 22.31 11.03
CA GLY A 21 6.99 21.01 10.58
C GLY A 21 8.14 20.35 9.83
N CYS A 22 8.86 19.45 10.50
CA CYS A 22 9.66 18.46 9.82
C CYS A 22 8.74 17.77 8.81
N ALA A 23 9.13 17.75 7.54
CA ALA A 23 8.46 17.00 6.50
C ALA A 23 8.33 15.55 7.00
N GLN A 24 7.14 15.17 7.46
CA GLN A 24 6.87 13.84 7.95
C GLN A 24 6.88 12.92 6.74
N THR A 25 7.90 12.10 6.63
CA THR A 25 7.81 10.83 5.95
C THR A 25 6.57 10.13 6.49
N GLY A 26 5.57 9.85 5.63
CA GLY A 26 4.26 9.34 6.02
C GLY A 26 4.31 8.26 7.09
N GLY A 27 3.45 8.36 8.08
CA GLY A 27 3.34 7.45 9.22
C GLY A 27 2.33 7.99 10.23
N SER A 28 1.98 7.18 11.23
CA SER A 28 1.02 7.51 12.28
C SER A 28 1.64 7.39 13.67
N VAL A 29 1.17 8.23 14.61
CA VAL A 29 1.58 8.18 16.00
C VAL A 29 0.53 7.45 16.82
N TYR A 30 0.98 6.50 17.64
CA TYR A 30 0.12 5.70 18.52
C TYR A 30 0.52 5.93 19.98
N ALA A 31 -0.46 6.05 20.87
CA ALA A 31 -0.24 6.23 22.32
C ALA A 31 0.15 4.89 22.99
N VAL A 32 1.23 4.29 22.50
CA VAL A 32 1.79 3.01 22.95
C VAL A 32 3.30 3.15 23.00
N PRO A 33 3.98 2.81 24.11
CA PRO A 33 5.43 2.82 24.20
C PRO A 33 6.07 1.88 23.17
N ILE A 34 7.24 2.25 22.64
CA ILE A 34 7.88 1.52 21.53
C ILE A 34 8.10 0.02 21.81
N GLY A 35 8.44 -0.36 23.03
CA GLY A 35 8.64 -1.75 23.42
C GLY A 35 7.35 -2.57 23.38
N GLU A 36 6.22 -1.97 23.77
CA GLU A 36 4.89 -2.59 23.69
C GLU A 36 4.40 -2.62 22.23
N ALA A 37 4.53 -1.51 21.50
CA ALA A 37 4.18 -1.44 20.08
C ALA A 37 4.90 -2.54 19.27
N ARG A 38 6.20 -2.71 19.48
CA ARG A 38 6.98 -3.79 18.87
C ARG A 38 6.39 -5.16 19.18
N LYS A 39 6.17 -5.48 20.46
CA LYS A 39 5.63 -6.78 20.90
C LYS A 39 4.26 -7.07 20.28
N VAL A 40 3.39 -6.07 20.19
CA VAL A 40 2.08 -6.19 19.54
C VAL A 40 2.24 -6.48 18.06
N LEU A 41 3.10 -5.74 17.37
CA LEU A 41 3.29 -5.89 15.92
C LEU A 41 3.98 -7.20 15.53
N GLU A 42 4.86 -7.75 16.37
CA GLU A 42 5.42 -9.10 16.19
C GLU A 42 4.36 -10.20 16.17
N GLY A 43 3.23 -10.01 16.90
CA GLY A 43 2.09 -10.92 16.91
C GLY A 43 0.98 -10.56 15.92
N THR A 44 1.15 -9.49 15.13
CA THR A 44 0.11 -9.02 14.21
C THR A 44 0.25 -9.72 12.85
N GLY A 45 -0.83 -10.35 12.37
CA GLY A 45 -0.92 -10.96 11.04
C GLY A 45 -1.23 -9.95 9.94
N LEU A 46 -1.47 -10.46 8.73
CA LEU A 46 -1.88 -9.64 7.57
C LEU A 46 -3.28 -9.04 7.74
N PRO A 47 -3.59 -7.97 7.00
CA PRO A 47 -4.95 -7.46 6.93
C PRO A 47 -5.87 -8.48 6.25
N PRO A 48 -7.09 -8.69 6.74
CA PRO A 48 -8.06 -9.57 6.11
C PRO A 48 -8.47 -9.03 4.72
N LEU A 49 -9.00 -9.89 3.87
CA LEU A 49 -9.66 -9.58 2.59
C LEU A 49 -8.75 -9.02 1.46
N VAL A 50 -7.49 -8.69 1.74
CA VAL A 50 -6.63 -8.03 0.72
C VAL A 50 -6.02 -9.02 -0.26
N PHE A 51 -5.81 -10.27 0.17
CA PHE A 51 -5.17 -11.32 -0.63
C PHE A 51 -6.16 -12.32 -1.24
N GLY A 52 -7.46 -12.16 -1.01
CA GLY A 52 -8.51 -13.06 -1.51
C GLY A 52 -8.38 -14.48 -0.95
N SER A 53 -8.73 -15.48 -1.77
CA SER A 53 -8.64 -16.90 -1.39
C SER A 53 -7.21 -17.47 -1.43
N ASP A 54 -6.28 -16.77 -2.05
CA ASP A 54 -4.88 -17.15 -2.24
C ASP A 54 -3.99 -16.48 -1.17
N GLU A 55 -4.32 -16.69 0.10
CA GLU A 55 -3.59 -16.08 1.21
C GLU A 55 -2.13 -16.57 1.23
N PRO A 56 -1.14 -15.64 1.17
CA PRO A 56 0.26 -16.02 1.20
C PRO A 56 0.69 -16.51 2.58
N GLU A 57 1.71 -17.35 2.62
CA GLU A 57 2.42 -17.65 3.86
C GLU A 57 3.10 -16.39 4.40
N VAL A 58 2.96 -16.13 5.70
CA VAL A 58 3.54 -14.96 6.36
C VAL A 58 4.56 -15.38 7.40
N ALA A 59 5.73 -14.77 7.34
CA ALA A 59 6.72 -14.82 8.41
C ALA A 59 6.94 -13.41 8.96
N VAL A 60 6.67 -13.22 10.25
CA VAL A 60 6.90 -11.94 10.94
C VAL A 60 8.28 -12.00 11.62
N ARG A 61 9.07 -10.96 11.45
CA ARG A 61 10.40 -10.83 12.07
C ARG A 61 10.59 -9.43 12.65
N ALA A 62 11.15 -9.39 13.86
CA ALA A 62 11.81 -8.18 14.35
C ALA A 62 13.24 -8.12 13.78
N ASP A 63 13.56 -7.02 13.13
CA ASP A 63 14.89 -6.73 12.59
C ASP A 63 15.48 -5.55 13.36
N GLY A 64 16.16 -5.86 14.45
CA GLY A 64 16.65 -4.87 15.42
C GLY A 64 15.53 -4.29 16.30
N PRO A 65 15.81 -3.20 17.02
CA PRO A 65 14.88 -2.62 18.01
C PRO A 65 13.72 -1.85 17.42
N SER A 66 13.85 -1.36 16.18
CA SER A 66 12.95 -0.37 15.57
C SER A 66 12.33 -0.80 14.26
N ARG A 67 12.45 -2.09 13.88
CA ARG A 67 11.92 -2.56 12.60
C ARG A 67 11.16 -3.88 12.78
N ILE A 68 9.96 -3.94 12.17
CA ILE A 68 9.18 -5.17 12.02
C ILE A 68 8.99 -5.43 10.53
N VAL A 69 9.19 -6.68 10.11
CA VAL A 69 9.09 -7.10 8.71
C VAL A 69 8.12 -8.28 8.61
N TRP A 70 7.09 -8.14 7.80
CA TRP A 70 6.19 -9.22 7.39
C TRP A 70 6.63 -9.69 6.00
N ILE A 71 7.17 -10.89 5.91
CA ILE A 71 7.63 -11.49 4.65
C ILE A 71 6.52 -12.37 4.11
N LEU A 72 5.99 -12.02 2.96
CA LEU A 72 4.93 -12.75 2.28
C LEU A 72 5.54 -13.69 1.24
N ARG A 73 5.19 -14.97 1.34
CA ARG A 73 5.69 -16.02 0.45
C ARG A 73 4.55 -16.75 -0.24
N LYS A 74 4.81 -17.20 -1.44
CA LYS A 74 3.97 -18.15 -2.18
C LYS A 74 4.88 -19.19 -2.81
N ASP A 75 4.52 -20.47 -2.68
CA ASP A 75 5.30 -21.59 -3.19
C ASP A 75 6.78 -21.57 -2.71
N GLY A 76 6.98 -21.17 -1.45
CA GLY A 76 8.29 -21.07 -0.82
C GLY A 76 9.14 -19.86 -1.24
N ALA A 77 8.73 -19.08 -2.25
CA ALA A 77 9.43 -17.90 -2.72
C ALA A 77 8.83 -16.59 -2.15
N GLU A 78 9.70 -15.62 -1.86
CA GLU A 78 9.25 -14.31 -1.41
C GLU A 78 8.59 -13.54 -2.56
N MET A 79 7.37 -13.02 -2.30
CA MET A 79 6.64 -12.16 -3.23
C MET A 79 6.88 -10.68 -2.93
N MET A 80 6.74 -10.32 -1.66
CA MET A 80 6.85 -8.96 -1.14
C MET A 80 7.01 -8.99 0.37
N ARG A 81 7.34 -7.84 0.93
CA ARG A 81 7.39 -7.63 2.37
C ARG A 81 6.83 -6.28 2.76
N TYR A 82 6.14 -6.23 3.88
CA TYR A 82 5.89 -4.97 4.58
C TYR A 82 7.03 -4.69 5.55
N VAL A 83 7.42 -3.44 5.66
CA VAL A 83 8.46 -2.98 6.58
C VAL A 83 7.89 -1.83 7.41
N ALA A 84 7.67 -2.07 8.70
CA ALA A 84 7.35 -1.01 9.63
C ALA A 84 8.61 -0.52 10.34
N LEU A 85 8.81 0.79 10.33
CA LEU A 85 9.83 1.45 11.12
C LEU A 85 9.17 2.13 12.31
N LEU A 86 9.67 1.82 13.50
CA LEU A 86 9.20 2.34 14.76
C LEU A 86 10.21 3.35 15.30
N SER A 87 9.73 4.52 15.68
CA SER A 87 10.54 5.50 16.39
C SER A 87 9.78 6.03 17.61
N PRO A 88 10.45 6.29 18.74
CA PRO A 88 9.78 6.86 19.90
C PRO A 88 9.28 8.28 19.57
N ASP A 89 8.05 8.57 19.99
CA ASP A 89 7.46 9.90 19.97
C ASP A 89 7.14 10.32 21.43
N GLY A 90 8.19 10.63 22.18
CA GLY A 90 8.16 10.77 23.63
C GLY A 90 8.28 9.42 24.36
N GLU A 91 7.89 9.39 25.64
CA GLU A 91 8.01 8.19 26.49
C GLU A 91 6.87 7.20 26.32
N THR A 92 5.69 7.67 25.94
CA THR A 92 4.45 6.88 25.93
C THR A 92 3.87 6.66 24.54
N SER A 93 4.51 7.19 23.50
CA SER A 93 4.00 7.15 22.13
C SER A 93 5.07 6.64 21.17
N THR A 94 4.61 6.03 20.09
CA THR A 94 5.44 5.49 19.00
C THR A 94 4.94 6.00 17.67
N HIS A 95 5.84 6.60 16.89
CA HIS A 95 5.59 6.85 15.47
C HIS A 95 5.91 5.59 14.67
N VAL A 96 4.99 5.16 13.83
CA VAL A 96 5.12 3.99 12.95
C VAL A 96 4.99 4.45 11.50
N SER A 97 6.01 4.23 10.69
CA SER A 97 5.94 4.39 9.24
C SER A 97 5.98 3.02 8.56
N LEU A 98 5.24 2.88 7.48
CA LEU A 98 5.09 1.63 6.75
C LEU A 98 5.56 1.76 5.31
N ASP A 99 6.27 0.76 4.81
CA ASP A 99 6.61 0.62 3.41
C ASP A 99 6.29 -0.79 2.89
N LEU A 100 6.08 -0.89 1.57
CA LEU A 100 5.85 -2.14 0.86
C LEU A 100 6.95 -2.34 -0.18
N VAL A 101 7.75 -3.38 0.03
CA VAL A 101 8.89 -3.72 -0.82
C VAL A 101 8.61 -5.03 -1.56
N GLY A 102 8.63 -4.97 -2.88
CA GLY A 102 8.48 -6.17 -3.71
C GLY A 102 9.76 -6.99 -3.79
N ALA A 103 9.63 -8.27 -4.17
CA ALA A 103 10.77 -9.13 -4.41
C ALA A 103 11.68 -8.57 -5.51
N THR A 104 12.99 -8.56 -5.25
CA THR A 104 14.01 -8.10 -6.23
C THR A 104 14.57 -9.24 -7.07
N GLN A 105 14.32 -10.48 -6.66
CA GLN A 105 14.80 -11.70 -7.29
C GLN A 105 13.74 -12.80 -7.26
N GLY A 106 13.96 -13.87 -8.01
CA GLY A 106 13.07 -15.04 -8.02
C GLY A 106 11.82 -14.87 -8.91
N PRO A 107 10.87 -15.82 -8.80
CA PRO A 107 9.74 -15.92 -9.73
C PRO A 107 8.75 -14.75 -9.64
N PHE A 108 8.75 -14.01 -8.53
CA PHE A 108 7.83 -12.89 -8.31
C PHE A 108 8.43 -11.50 -8.62
N ARG A 109 9.65 -11.44 -9.15
CA ARG A 109 10.30 -10.16 -9.52
C ARG A 109 9.44 -9.30 -10.43
N ASP A 110 8.92 -9.88 -11.52
CA ASP A 110 8.11 -9.12 -12.49
C ASP A 110 6.76 -8.69 -11.92
N THR A 111 6.19 -9.50 -11.03
CA THR A 111 4.97 -9.14 -10.29
C THR A 111 5.23 -7.98 -9.33
N ALA A 112 6.35 -8.01 -8.64
CA ALA A 112 6.80 -6.93 -7.76
C ALA A 112 7.05 -5.63 -8.52
N GLU A 113 7.63 -5.72 -9.72
CA GLU A 113 7.81 -4.56 -10.60
C GLU A 113 6.47 -3.95 -11.03
N ARG A 114 5.52 -4.80 -11.46
CA ARG A 114 4.15 -4.34 -11.78
C ARG A 114 3.45 -3.71 -10.59
N LEU A 115 3.62 -4.25 -9.38
CA LEU A 115 3.07 -3.66 -8.16
C LEU A 115 3.68 -2.27 -7.89
N ARG A 116 4.99 -2.11 -8.08
CA ARG A 116 5.66 -0.82 -7.92
C ARG A 116 5.17 0.23 -8.92
N GLN A 117 4.88 -0.17 -10.15
CA GLN A 117 4.35 0.69 -11.21
C GLN A 117 2.85 1.01 -11.01
N ASN A 118 2.12 0.16 -10.31
CA ASN A 118 0.70 0.35 -10.03
C ASN A 118 0.47 1.01 -8.68
N GLY A 119 0.57 2.35 -8.66
CA GLY A 119 0.39 3.13 -7.44
C GLY A 119 -0.93 2.87 -6.71
N THR A 120 -2.02 2.60 -7.44
CA THR A 120 -3.35 2.37 -6.84
C THR A 120 -3.41 1.04 -6.07
N ILE A 121 -2.88 -0.03 -6.65
CA ILE A 121 -2.81 -1.34 -5.98
C ILE A 121 -1.83 -1.28 -4.80
N ARG A 122 -0.67 -0.65 -4.99
CA ARG A 122 0.29 -0.45 -3.92
C ARG A 122 -0.32 0.34 -2.76
N HIS A 123 -1.09 1.39 -3.04
CA HIS A 123 -1.79 2.18 -2.04
C HIS A 123 -2.83 1.36 -1.26
N LEU A 124 -3.62 0.52 -1.94
CA LEU A 124 -4.56 -0.39 -1.27
C LEU A 124 -3.85 -1.30 -0.25
N TYR A 125 -2.74 -1.92 -0.64
CA TYR A 125 -1.97 -2.78 0.24
C TYR A 125 -1.42 -2.01 1.47
N LEU A 126 -0.94 -0.79 1.28
CA LEU A 126 -0.43 0.05 2.35
C LEU A 126 -1.55 0.47 3.31
N VAL A 127 -2.65 1.03 2.81
CA VAL A 127 -3.80 1.47 3.65
C VAL A 127 -4.38 0.31 4.46
N ALA A 128 -4.50 -0.87 3.85
CA ALA A 128 -4.99 -2.04 4.56
C ALA A 128 -4.05 -2.48 5.69
N MET A 129 -2.74 -2.46 5.46
CA MET A 129 -1.77 -2.82 6.50
C MET A 129 -1.62 -1.73 7.57
N GLU A 130 -1.74 -0.45 7.20
CA GLU A 130 -1.82 0.67 8.16
C GLU A 130 -3.01 0.52 9.10
N GLU A 131 -4.20 0.21 8.55
CA GLU A 131 -5.38 -0.07 9.37
C GLU A 131 -5.18 -1.31 10.25
N ARG A 132 -4.52 -2.36 9.75
CA ARG A 132 -4.20 -3.55 10.55
C ARG A 132 -3.27 -3.22 11.71
N ILE A 133 -2.27 -2.39 11.51
CA ILE A 133 -1.36 -1.88 12.53
C ILE A 133 -2.13 -1.03 13.55
N ALA A 134 -2.94 -0.09 13.07
CA ALA A 134 -3.76 0.79 13.93
C ALA A 134 -4.70 -0.03 14.82
N SER A 135 -5.46 -0.96 14.24
CA SER A 135 -6.38 -1.82 14.99
C SER A 135 -5.67 -2.64 16.07
N ALA A 136 -4.47 -3.14 15.76
CA ALA A 136 -3.69 -3.91 16.73
C ALA A 136 -3.14 -3.05 17.89
N LEU A 137 -2.57 -1.88 17.58
CA LEU A 137 -2.00 -0.98 18.59
C LEU A 137 -3.06 -0.29 19.45
N GLU A 138 -4.21 0.03 18.86
CA GLU A 138 -5.36 0.64 19.54
C GLU A 138 -6.29 -0.40 20.20
N ARG A 139 -6.00 -1.70 20.04
CA ARG A 139 -6.79 -2.83 20.58
C ARG A 139 -8.27 -2.77 20.20
N ARG A 140 -8.55 -2.41 18.96
CA ARG A 140 -9.88 -2.36 18.37
C ARG A 140 -10.03 -3.37 17.22
N PRO A 141 -11.26 -3.69 16.81
CA PRO A 141 -11.48 -4.45 15.58
C PRO A 141 -10.90 -3.74 14.36
N PHE A 142 -10.53 -4.53 13.35
CA PHE A 142 -10.17 -4.02 12.03
C PHE A 142 -11.37 -3.32 11.39
N ASP A 143 -11.18 -2.09 10.90
CA ASP A 143 -12.24 -1.31 10.28
C ASP A 143 -12.15 -1.40 8.75
N GLU A 144 -13.01 -2.24 8.17
CA GLU A 144 -13.09 -2.41 6.72
C GLU A 144 -13.51 -1.12 6.00
N ALA A 145 -14.26 -0.23 6.64
CA ALA A 145 -14.70 1.03 6.03
C ALA A 145 -13.51 1.94 5.69
N THR A 146 -12.43 1.87 6.45
CA THR A 146 -11.19 2.63 6.20
C THR A 146 -10.54 2.25 4.87
N ILE A 147 -10.66 0.99 4.43
CA ILE A 147 -10.02 0.52 3.19
C ILE A 147 -10.93 0.61 1.96
N LEU A 148 -12.24 0.83 2.13
CA LEU A 148 -13.20 0.88 1.02
C LEU A 148 -12.83 1.86 -0.10
N PRO A 149 -12.40 3.11 0.16
CA PRO A 149 -12.00 4.04 -0.90
C PRO A 149 -10.83 3.52 -1.73
N ALA A 150 -9.81 2.94 -1.08
CA ALA A 150 -8.65 2.37 -1.77
C ALA A 150 -9.02 1.12 -2.57
N THR A 151 -9.92 0.28 -2.04
CA THR A 151 -10.45 -0.90 -2.73
C THR A 151 -11.24 -0.50 -3.97
N ALA A 152 -12.12 0.50 -3.87
CA ALA A 152 -12.89 1.00 -5.00
C ALA A 152 -11.98 1.61 -6.09
N ALA A 153 -10.97 2.38 -5.70
CA ALA A 153 -9.98 2.93 -6.62
C ALA A 153 -9.17 1.83 -7.33
N ALA A 154 -8.76 0.79 -6.60
CA ALA A 154 -8.04 -0.35 -7.15
C ALA A 154 -8.91 -1.16 -8.13
N ALA A 155 -10.18 -1.37 -7.80
CA ALA A 155 -11.15 -2.02 -8.69
C ALA A 155 -11.36 -1.22 -9.98
N ALA A 156 -11.58 0.10 -9.87
CA ALA A 156 -11.76 0.98 -11.02
C ALA A 156 -10.53 0.99 -11.95
N ALA A 157 -9.33 1.04 -11.39
CA ALA A 157 -8.08 0.97 -12.15
C ALA A 157 -7.88 -0.37 -12.87
N ASN A 158 -8.36 -1.46 -12.27
CA ASN A 158 -8.29 -2.79 -12.90
C ASN A 158 -9.32 -2.97 -14.02
N ILE A 159 -10.54 -2.43 -13.88
CA ILE A 159 -11.58 -2.50 -14.92
C ILE A 159 -11.05 -1.89 -16.23
N GLY A 160 -10.41 -0.73 -16.17
CA GLY A 160 -9.83 -0.10 -17.36
C GLY A 160 -8.76 -0.95 -18.06
N ARG A 161 -7.92 -1.67 -17.30
CA ARG A 161 -6.91 -2.58 -17.86
C ARG A 161 -7.51 -3.84 -18.45
N ILE A 162 -8.50 -4.44 -17.77
CA ILE A 162 -9.22 -5.61 -18.26
C ILE A 162 -9.90 -5.28 -19.59
N SER A 163 -10.54 -4.11 -19.69
CA SER A 163 -11.16 -3.65 -20.94
C SER A 163 -10.13 -3.52 -22.06
N GLN A 164 -8.99 -2.86 -21.82
CA GLN A 164 -7.91 -2.74 -22.81
C GLN A 164 -7.31 -4.09 -23.23
N ASP A 165 -7.17 -5.02 -22.30
CA ASP A 165 -6.67 -6.36 -22.61
C ASP A 165 -7.67 -7.17 -23.43
N MET A 166 -8.98 -7.04 -23.13
CA MET A 166 -10.04 -7.65 -23.94
C MET A 166 -10.08 -7.07 -25.36
N ASP A 167 -9.92 -5.75 -25.51
CA ASP A 167 -9.85 -5.10 -26.82
C ASP A 167 -8.66 -5.61 -27.64
N ARG A 168 -7.49 -5.76 -27.02
CA ARG A 168 -6.28 -6.33 -27.68
C ARG A 168 -6.48 -7.78 -28.10
N ILE A 169 -7.13 -8.59 -27.26
CA ILE A 169 -7.45 -9.99 -27.59
C ILE A 169 -8.41 -10.03 -28.77
N ALA A 170 -9.48 -9.23 -28.76
CA ALA A 170 -10.45 -9.16 -29.85
C ALA A 170 -9.79 -8.71 -31.18
N GLU A 171 -8.90 -7.72 -31.13
CA GLU A 171 -8.14 -7.30 -32.33
C GLU A 171 -7.19 -8.37 -32.84
N ALA A 172 -6.55 -9.13 -31.95
CA ALA A 172 -5.65 -10.23 -32.33
C ALA A 172 -6.43 -11.37 -33.00
N ASP A 173 -7.61 -11.72 -32.47
CA ASP A 173 -8.47 -12.75 -33.04
C ASP A 173 -9.02 -12.34 -34.41
N GLN A 174 -9.47 -11.09 -34.58
CA GLN A 174 -9.88 -10.56 -35.88
C GLN A 174 -8.73 -10.56 -36.90
N ARG A 175 -7.50 -10.30 -36.49
CA ARG A 175 -6.33 -10.42 -37.39
C ARG A 175 -6.11 -11.86 -37.82
N ARG A 176 -6.13 -12.83 -36.91
CA ARG A 176 -6.00 -14.26 -37.22
C ARG A 176 -7.08 -14.73 -38.17
N GLU A 177 -8.32 -14.34 -37.94
CA GLU A 177 -9.45 -14.70 -38.81
C GLU A 177 -9.25 -14.14 -40.22
N ARG A 178 -8.88 -12.88 -40.41
CA ARG A 178 -8.56 -12.29 -41.71
C ARG A 178 -7.41 -13.03 -42.42
N GLU A 179 -6.36 -13.38 -41.69
CA GLU A 179 -5.23 -14.15 -42.22
C GLU A 179 -5.66 -15.57 -42.67
N ASN A 180 -6.51 -16.24 -41.88
CA ASN A 180 -7.03 -17.55 -42.22
C ASN A 180 -7.93 -17.51 -43.49
N ILE A 181 -8.81 -16.51 -43.54
CA ILE A 181 -9.64 -16.26 -44.72
C ILE A 181 -8.77 -15.99 -45.95
N ALA A 182 -7.78 -15.11 -45.83
CA ALA A 182 -6.87 -14.79 -46.94
C ALA A 182 -6.00 -16.00 -47.37
N ARG A 183 -5.71 -16.91 -46.43
CA ARG A 183 -5.02 -18.15 -46.73
C ARG A 183 -5.93 -19.10 -47.50
N ALA A 184 -7.17 -19.31 -47.06
CA ALA A 184 -8.13 -20.15 -47.70
C ALA A 184 -8.39 -19.72 -49.16
N TYR A 185 -8.57 -18.41 -49.41
CA TYR A 185 -8.72 -17.89 -50.77
C TYR A 185 -7.49 -18.12 -51.66
N ARG A 186 -6.29 -18.06 -51.13
CA ARG A 186 -5.05 -18.34 -51.90
C ARG A 186 -4.92 -19.83 -52.23
N GLU A 187 -5.30 -20.72 -51.32
CA GLU A 187 -5.28 -22.15 -51.53
C GLU A 187 -6.31 -22.54 -52.58
N GLU A 188 -7.52 -21.99 -52.54
CA GLU A 188 -8.57 -22.19 -53.51
C GLU A 188 -8.15 -21.71 -54.92
N ALA A 189 -7.60 -20.53 -55.04
CA ALA A 189 -7.07 -19.97 -56.27
C ALA A 189 -5.94 -20.83 -56.87
N ALA A 190 -5.06 -21.39 -56.04
CA ALA A 190 -3.99 -22.29 -56.49
C ALA A 190 -4.49 -23.67 -56.89
N GLY A 191 -5.62 -24.14 -56.30
CA GLY A 191 -6.29 -25.43 -56.69
C GLY A 191 -7.05 -25.37 -58.00
N ILE A 192 -7.57 -24.19 -58.42
CA ILE A 192 -8.29 -23.98 -59.68
C ILE A 192 -7.32 -23.92 -60.89
N SER A 193 -6.02 -23.67 -60.66
CA SER A 193 -4.99 -23.61 -61.68
C SER A 193 -4.43 -24.98 -62.11
N ARG A 194 -5.00 -26.08 -61.66
CA ARG A 194 -4.65 -27.45 -62.06
C ARG A 194 -5.79 -28.08 -62.84
#